data_d1fceffb689ef5477eb7a6a2375d9b7f
#
_entry.id   d1fceffb689ef5477eb7a6a2375d9b7f
#
_cell.length_a   1.000
_cell.length_b   1.000
_cell.length_c   1.000
_cell.angle_alpha   90.00
_cell.angle_beta   90.00
_cell.angle_gamma   90.00
#
_symmetry.space_group_name_H-M   'P 1'
#
loop_
_entity.id
_entity.type
_entity.pdbx_description
1 polymer ?
#
loop_
_entity_poly.entity_id
_entity_poly.type
_entity_poly.pdbx_seq_one_letter_code
_entity_poly.pdbx_strand_id
1 'polypeptide(L)'
;TPYGNSRTWVPLDQGFDNLDESLNDVVNEYFFLGDKGFGSDFVTGIHPKYTLSGVRVIGDAAQDYIFDNKFHLMAGRDTNLRISVPKSDGSVTRFTSKVTLSDMKSFGGATTDGGSVNVTLSFKGAPVVDTVAPTTALTVTSEYGGTAGTTVITITPNYPDAGCRYVYTYGDSVASAAIGDVIVDWNDLTSGFTYEIPNGKKITVAMVNGATFKVVGLGDATVVSSGT
;
A
#
# COMPACT_ATOMS: atom_id res chain seq x y z
N THR A 1 -12.08 -7.29 -6.31
CA THR A 1 -12.05 -5.87 -5.91
C THR A 1 -12.50 -5.01 -7.07
N PRO A 2 -13.21 -3.86 -6.86
CA PRO A 2 -13.67 -2.99 -7.96
C PRO A 2 -12.54 -2.40 -8.82
N TYR A 3 -11.28 -2.60 -8.43
CA TYR A 3 -10.11 -2.02 -9.10
C TYR A 3 -9.15 -3.04 -9.72
N GLY A 4 -9.44 -4.34 -9.70
CA GLY A 4 -8.59 -5.40 -10.26
C GLY A 4 -7.28 -5.64 -9.49
N ASN A 5 -6.69 -6.83 -9.62
CA ASN A 5 -5.51 -7.26 -8.86
C ASN A 5 -4.16 -6.92 -9.52
N SER A 6 -4.16 -6.38 -10.76
CA SER A 6 -2.94 -6.20 -11.56
C SER A 6 -2.62 -4.72 -11.77
N ARG A 7 -2.28 -3.99 -10.70
CA ARG A 7 -1.90 -2.57 -10.78
C ARG A 7 -0.54 -2.34 -10.18
N THR A 8 0.34 -1.74 -10.97
CA THR A 8 1.59 -1.17 -10.48
C THR A 8 1.27 0.19 -9.86
N TRP A 9 1.58 0.36 -8.58
CA TRP A 9 1.50 1.63 -7.88
C TRP A 9 2.86 2.31 -7.94
N VAL A 10 2.86 3.58 -8.30
CA VAL A 10 4.06 4.40 -8.35
C VAL A 10 3.92 5.50 -7.29
N PRO A 11 4.91 5.69 -6.42
CA PRO A 11 4.88 6.75 -5.42
C PRO A 11 4.91 8.13 -6.08
N LEU A 12 4.24 9.12 -5.46
CA LEU A 12 4.24 10.54 -5.82
C LEU A 12 5.16 11.28 -4.84
N ASP A 13 6.43 10.96 -4.86
CA ASP A 13 7.40 11.44 -3.86
C ASP A 13 8.52 12.30 -4.46
N GLN A 14 8.87 12.09 -5.73
CA GLN A 14 9.97 12.83 -6.34
C GLN A 14 9.50 14.09 -7.05
N GLY A 15 10.16 15.20 -6.72
CA GLY A 15 9.93 16.50 -7.36
C GLY A 15 8.64 17.21 -6.95
N PHE A 16 7.72 16.57 -6.25
CA PHE A 16 6.58 17.23 -5.62
C PHE A 16 6.98 17.67 -4.21
N ASP A 17 6.94 18.95 -3.95
CA ASP A 17 7.34 19.60 -2.69
C ASP A 17 6.17 20.21 -1.92
N ASN A 18 4.99 20.28 -2.55
CA ASN A 18 3.79 20.79 -1.92
C ASN A 18 2.56 19.94 -2.28
N LEU A 19 1.74 19.68 -1.26
CA LEU A 19 0.44 19.02 -1.36
C LEU A 19 -0.61 19.92 -0.68
N ASP A 20 -1.60 20.33 -1.42
CA ASP A 20 -2.77 21.07 -0.90
C ASP A 20 -4.02 20.22 -1.00
N GLU A 21 -4.74 20.09 0.12
CA GLU A 21 -5.98 19.32 0.22
C GLU A 21 -7.17 20.27 0.34
N SER A 22 -8.21 20.01 -0.44
CA SER A 22 -9.50 20.69 -0.34
C SER A 22 -10.63 19.68 -0.39
N LEU A 23 -11.45 19.62 0.63
CA LEU A 23 -12.60 18.71 0.69
C LEU A 23 -13.78 19.20 -0.17
N ASN A 24 -13.84 20.52 -0.46
CA ASN A 24 -14.93 21.18 -1.19
C ASN A 24 -16.29 20.75 -0.66
N ASP A 25 -16.51 21.01 0.63
CA ASP A 25 -17.73 20.68 1.33
C ASP A 25 -18.94 21.41 0.72
N VAL A 26 -20.02 20.67 0.52
CA VAL A 26 -21.34 21.24 0.20
C VAL A 26 -22.09 21.39 1.50
N VAL A 27 -22.23 22.64 1.97
CA VAL A 27 -22.90 22.97 3.22
C VAL A 27 -24.28 23.56 2.91
N ASN A 28 -25.32 23.03 3.56
CA ASN A 28 -26.64 23.60 3.55
C ASN A 28 -26.97 24.12 4.95
N GLU A 29 -27.43 25.35 5.02
CA GLU A 29 -27.89 25.98 6.25
C GLU A 29 -29.41 25.85 6.37
N TYR A 30 -29.89 25.46 7.56
CA TYR A 30 -31.31 25.34 7.89
C TYR A 30 -31.63 26.13 9.16
N PHE A 31 -32.81 26.78 9.17
CA PHE A 31 -33.32 27.47 10.31
C PHE A 31 -34.58 26.74 10.80
N PHE A 32 -34.49 26.11 11.95
CA PHE A 32 -35.64 25.42 12.53
C PHE A 32 -36.41 26.35 13.50
N LEU A 33 -37.70 26.20 13.52
CA LEU A 33 -38.58 27.05 14.38
C LEU A 33 -38.22 26.96 15.88
N GLY A 34 -37.68 25.82 16.32
CA GLY A 34 -37.23 25.61 17.70
C GLY A 34 -35.94 26.34 18.06
N ASP A 35 -35.15 26.75 17.09
CA ASP A 35 -33.79 27.28 17.28
C ASP A 35 -33.77 28.82 17.41
N LYS A 36 -34.95 29.44 17.56
CA LYS A 36 -35.11 30.88 17.80
C LYS A 36 -34.36 31.79 16.82
N GLY A 37 -34.22 31.33 15.57
CA GLY A 37 -33.55 32.08 14.51
C GLY A 37 -32.06 31.83 14.38
N PHE A 38 -31.50 30.83 15.10
CA PHE A 38 -30.14 30.35 14.86
C PHE A 38 -30.14 29.33 13.72
N GLY A 39 -29.15 29.45 12.82
CA GLY A 39 -28.95 28.51 11.73
C GLY A 39 -28.18 27.26 12.20
N SER A 40 -28.45 26.13 11.53
CA SER A 40 -27.72 24.89 11.69
C SER A 40 -27.12 24.48 10.33
N ASP A 41 -25.82 24.30 10.30
CA ASP A 41 -25.08 23.89 9.09
C ASP A 41 -24.98 22.38 9.00
N PHE A 42 -25.31 21.84 7.82
CA PHE A 42 -25.17 20.43 7.51
C PHE A 42 -24.31 20.24 6.27
N VAL A 43 -23.23 19.45 6.40
CA VAL A 43 -22.42 18.99 5.25
C VAL A 43 -23.21 17.90 4.53
N THR A 44 -23.69 18.20 3.32
CA THR A 44 -24.50 17.28 2.51
C THR A 44 -23.72 16.56 1.43
N GLY A 45 -22.47 16.97 1.20
CA GLY A 45 -21.56 16.33 0.24
C GLY A 45 -20.15 16.84 0.35
N ILE A 46 -19.22 16.06 -0.17
CA ILE A 46 -17.81 16.44 -0.30
C ILE A 46 -17.31 16.05 -1.71
N HIS A 47 -16.35 16.84 -2.22
CA HIS A 47 -15.66 16.53 -3.48
C HIS A 47 -14.16 16.74 -3.31
N PRO A 48 -13.46 15.80 -2.68
CA PRO A 48 -12.05 15.94 -2.34
C PRO A 48 -11.17 16.17 -3.56
N LYS A 49 -10.26 17.13 -3.43
CA LYS A 49 -9.23 17.45 -4.42
C LYS A 49 -7.88 17.55 -3.72
N TYR A 50 -6.88 17.05 -4.37
CA TYR A 50 -5.48 17.15 -3.96
C TYR A 50 -4.71 17.84 -5.07
N THR A 51 -4.09 18.98 -4.77
CA THR A 51 -3.24 19.70 -5.72
C THR A 51 -1.78 19.46 -5.33
N LEU A 52 -1.03 18.90 -6.26
CA LEU A 52 0.40 18.67 -6.15
C LEU A 52 1.12 19.71 -6.97
N SER A 53 2.15 20.32 -6.40
CA SER A 53 3.06 21.20 -7.12
C SER A 53 4.51 20.90 -6.77
N GLY A 54 5.43 21.30 -7.65
CA GLY A 54 6.85 21.05 -7.46
C GLY A 54 7.67 21.29 -8.72
N VAL A 55 8.75 20.54 -8.88
CA VAL A 55 9.69 20.62 -9.98
C VAL A 55 9.61 19.38 -10.86
N ARG A 56 9.70 19.57 -12.18
CA ARG A 56 9.72 18.43 -13.13
C ARG A 56 11.00 17.62 -12.99
N VAL A 57 10.83 16.34 -12.67
CA VAL A 57 11.91 15.34 -12.65
C VAL A 57 11.68 14.38 -13.80
N ILE A 58 12.48 14.49 -14.86
CA ILE A 58 12.41 13.59 -16.02
C ILE A 58 13.00 12.24 -15.61
N GLY A 59 12.28 11.15 -15.94
CA GLY A 59 12.65 9.79 -15.54
C GLY A 59 11.99 9.34 -14.22
N ASP A 60 11.30 10.23 -13.50
CA ASP A 60 10.40 9.82 -12.41
C ASP A 60 9.13 9.20 -12.99
N ALA A 61 8.86 7.95 -12.58
CA ALA A 61 7.80 7.16 -13.18
C ALA A 61 6.39 7.75 -12.96
N ALA A 62 6.16 8.45 -11.85
CA ALA A 62 4.86 9.07 -11.55
C ALA A 62 4.68 10.34 -12.36
N GLN A 63 5.69 11.22 -12.39
CA GLN A 63 5.64 12.44 -13.17
C GLN A 63 5.57 12.16 -14.69
N ASP A 64 6.35 11.19 -15.19
CA ASP A 64 6.32 10.79 -16.60
C ASP A 64 4.95 10.21 -16.95
N TYR A 65 4.35 9.36 -16.09
CA TYR A 65 3.00 8.86 -16.30
C TYR A 65 1.96 9.99 -16.39
N ILE A 66 2.05 11.01 -15.53
CA ILE A 66 1.12 12.14 -15.48
C ILE A 66 1.36 13.06 -16.70
N PHE A 67 2.57 13.55 -16.87
CA PHE A 67 2.85 14.65 -17.79
C PHE A 67 3.13 14.20 -19.23
N ASP A 68 3.73 13.02 -19.43
CA ASP A 68 4.01 12.52 -20.77
C ASP A 68 2.81 11.76 -21.37
N ASN A 69 2.11 10.97 -20.55
CA ASN A 69 1.02 10.12 -21.05
C ASN A 69 -0.38 10.71 -20.90
N LYS A 70 -0.61 11.57 -19.91
CA LYS A 70 -1.95 12.09 -19.56
C LYS A 70 -2.17 13.53 -19.94
N PHE A 71 -1.11 14.31 -20.10
CA PHE A 71 -1.19 15.75 -20.33
C PHE A 71 -2.04 16.14 -21.52
N HIS A 72 -1.89 15.45 -22.65
CA HIS A 72 -2.58 15.77 -23.90
C HIS A 72 -3.90 15.01 -24.12
N LEU A 73 -4.23 14.05 -23.28
CA LEU A 73 -5.38 13.17 -23.46
C LEU A 73 -6.59 13.62 -22.63
N MET A 74 -7.60 14.21 -23.24
CA MET A 74 -8.80 14.64 -22.52
C MET A 74 -9.54 13.46 -21.87
N ALA A 75 -9.81 12.39 -22.61
CA ALA A 75 -10.50 11.19 -22.10
C ALA A 75 -9.59 10.27 -21.26
N GLY A 76 -8.30 10.36 -21.41
CA GLY A 76 -7.32 9.52 -20.73
C GLY A 76 -6.84 10.04 -19.36
N ARG A 77 -7.39 11.14 -18.86
CA ARG A 77 -6.98 11.77 -17.60
C ARG A 77 -7.48 11.08 -16.35
N ASP A 78 -8.28 10.04 -16.47
CA ASP A 78 -8.70 9.23 -15.33
C ASP A 78 -7.61 8.24 -14.93
N THR A 79 -7.35 8.18 -13.63
CA THR A 79 -6.39 7.25 -13.03
C THR A 79 -6.86 6.80 -11.66
N ASN A 80 -6.00 6.11 -10.90
CA ASN A 80 -6.29 5.71 -9.54
C ASN A 80 -5.28 6.35 -8.60
N LEU A 81 -5.78 6.85 -7.48
CA LEU A 81 -4.99 7.39 -6.39
C LEU A 81 -5.11 6.47 -5.18
N ARG A 82 -4.00 6.24 -4.49
CA ARG A 82 -3.96 5.63 -3.16
C ARG A 82 -3.27 6.58 -2.20
N ILE A 83 -3.98 6.94 -1.14
CA ILE A 83 -3.43 7.70 -0.03
C ILE A 83 -3.23 6.73 1.12
N SER A 84 -2.02 6.69 1.68
CA SER A 84 -1.66 5.83 2.81
C SER A 84 -1.37 6.70 4.03
N VAL A 85 -2.19 6.57 5.06
CA VAL A 85 -2.08 7.35 6.30
C VAL A 85 -1.60 6.41 7.41
N PRO A 86 -0.34 6.54 7.88
CA PRO A 86 0.15 5.78 9.01
C PRO A 86 -0.55 6.21 10.31
N LYS A 87 -0.81 5.24 11.18
CA LYS A 87 -1.39 5.45 12.50
C LYS A 87 -0.36 5.20 13.60
N SER A 88 -0.65 5.67 14.79
CA SER A 88 0.23 5.52 15.97
C SER A 88 0.41 4.07 16.43
N ASP A 89 -0.51 3.17 16.09
CA ASP A 89 -0.42 1.73 16.36
C ASP A 89 0.40 0.96 15.30
N GLY A 90 1.03 1.68 14.35
CA GLY A 90 1.79 1.10 13.24
C GLY A 90 0.94 0.60 12.08
N SER A 91 -0.39 0.59 12.19
CA SER A 91 -1.26 0.28 11.06
C SER A 91 -1.28 1.42 10.03
N VAL A 92 -1.70 1.11 8.81
CA VAL A 92 -1.83 2.08 7.74
C VAL A 92 -3.25 2.05 7.20
N THR A 93 -3.96 3.16 7.28
CA THR A 93 -5.23 3.31 6.57
C THR A 93 -4.97 3.75 5.14
N ARG A 94 -5.51 3.00 4.18
CA ARG A 94 -5.39 3.28 2.75
C ARG A 94 -6.73 3.71 2.19
N PHE A 95 -6.74 4.86 1.54
CA PHE A 95 -7.87 5.38 0.77
C PHE A 95 -7.55 5.20 -0.70
N THR A 96 -8.33 4.39 -1.41
CA THR A 96 -8.14 4.15 -2.84
C THR A 96 -9.35 4.64 -3.60
N SER A 97 -9.14 5.55 -4.55
CA SER A 97 -10.20 6.12 -5.38
C SER A 97 -9.78 6.23 -6.84
N LYS A 98 -10.77 6.26 -7.74
CA LYS A 98 -10.57 6.83 -9.07
C LYS A 98 -10.48 8.33 -8.96
N VAL A 99 -9.57 8.94 -9.70
CA VAL A 99 -9.39 10.39 -9.76
C VAL A 99 -9.29 10.85 -11.21
N THR A 100 -9.72 12.08 -11.45
CA THR A 100 -9.47 12.78 -12.72
C THR A 100 -8.35 13.79 -12.50
N LEU A 101 -7.37 13.80 -13.43
CA LEU A 101 -6.28 14.77 -13.45
C LEU A 101 -6.74 16.04 -14.17
N SER A 102 -6.62 17.19 -13.49
CA SER A 102 -6.92 18.52 -14.03
C SER A 102 -5.82 19.52 -13.68
N ASP A 103 -5.95 20.73 -14.17
CA ASP A 103 -5.02 21.86 -13.91
C ASP A 103 -3.55 21.49 -14.10
N MET A 104 -3.31 20.64 -15.10
CA MET A 104 -1.99 20.08 -15.38
C MET A 104 -1.09 21.14 -16.02
N LYS A 105 0.04 21.40 -15.37
CA LYS A 105 1.10 22.26 -15.86
C LYS A 105 2.40 21.47 -15.87
N SER A 106 2.93 21.18 -17.04
CA SER A 106 4.16 20.39 -17.20
C SER A 106 5.43 21.21 -17.24
N PHE A 107 5.32 22.51 -17.50
CA PHE A 107 6.45 23.46 -17.53
C PHE A 107 6.01 24.84 -17.06
N GLY A 108 6.80 25.46 -16.23
CA GLY A 108 6.60 26.81 -15.76
C GLY A 108 7.79 27.31 -14.94
N GLY A 109 7.80 28.60 -14.59
CA GLY A 109 8.87 29.23 -13.86
C GLY A 109 9.77 30.10 -14.77
N ALA A 110 10.78 30.76 -14.16
CA ALA A 110 11.80 31.51 -14.89
C ALA A 110 12.75 30.53 -15.59
N THR A 111 13.46 31.01 -16.61
CA THR A 111 14.41 30.17 -17.36
C THR A 111 15.60 29.69 -16.52
N THR A 112 15.80 30.25 -15.34
CA THR A 112 16.82 29.87 -14.36
C THR A 112 16.32 28.86 -13.35
N ASP A 113 14.98 28.62 -13.28
CA ASP A 113 14.37 27.72 -12.34
C ASP A 113 14.16 26.34 -12.99
N GLY A 114 14.30 25.29 -12.24
CA GLY A 114 13.82 23.98 -12.66
C GLY A 114 12.33 24.07 -13.02
N GLY A 115 11.91 23.47 -14.16
CA GLY A 115 10.54 23.61 -14.66
C GLY A 115 9.49 23.26 -13.60
N SER A 116 8.66 24.23 -13.19
CA SER A 116 7.58 23.99 -12.22
C SER A 116 6.46 23.15 -12.82
N VAL A 117 5.96 22.22 -12.05
CA VAL A 117 4.82 21.35 -12.41
C VAL A 117 3.66 21.53 -11.44
N ASN A 118 2.47 21.28 -11.92
CA ASN A 118 1.25 21.27 -11.11
C ASN A 118 0.25 20.25 -11.67
N VAL A 119 -0.47 19.59 -10.78
CA VAL A 119 -1.59 18.71 -11.12
C VAL A 119 -2.60 18.67 -9.99
N THR A 120 -3.88 18.70 -10.34
CA THR A 120 -4.99 18.51 -9.41
C THR A 120 -5.63 17.14 -9.62
N LEU A 121 -5.78 16.39 -8.54
CA LEU A 121 -6.37 15.05 -8.48
C LEU A 121 -7.76 15.17 -7.83
N SER A 122 -8.82 15.11 -8.64
CA SER A 122 -10.21 15.20 -8.16
C SER A 122 -10.83 13.82 -8.01
N PHE A 123 -11.40 13.49 -6.87
CA PHE A 123 -12.04 12.19 -6.62
C PHE A 123 -13.28 12.00 -7.50
N LYS A 124 -13.43 10.77 -8.02
CA LYS A 124 -14.61 10.31 -8.76
C LYS A 124 -15.44 9.34 -7.91
N GLY A 125 -16.06 9.85 -6.85
CA GLY A 125 -16.86 9.07 -5.92
C GLY A 125 -16.13 8.72 -4.63
N ALA A 126 -16.81 7.98 -3.75
CA ALA A 126 -16.29 7.60 -2.45
C ALA A 126 -15.05 6.69 -2.57
N PRO A 127 -14.00 6.93 -1.77
CA PRO A 127 -12.86 6.04 -1.74
C PRO A 127 -13.21 4.70 -1.12
N VAL A 128 -12.52 3.64 -1.57
CA VAL A 128 -12.48 2.38 -0.83
C VAL A 128 -11.45 2.53 0.28
N VAL A 129 -11.90 2.30 1.51
CA VAL A 129 -11.04 2.39 2.70
C VAL A 129 -10.63 0.98 3.13
N ASP A 130 -9.33 0.79 3.32
CA ASP A 130 -8.73 -0.47 3.77
C ASP A 130 -7.72 -0.15 4.88
N THR A 131 -7.68 -0.97 5.93
CA THR A 131 -6.68 -0.83 6.99
C THR A 131 -5.72 -2.01 6.90
N VAL A 132 -4.45 -1.70 6.71
CA VAL A 132 -3.36 -2.68 6.73
C VAL A 132 -2.83 -2.71 8.16
N ALA A 133 -2.80 -3.92 8.75
CA ALA A 133 -2.22 -4.13 10.07
C ALA A 133 -0.74 -3.68 10.10
N PRO A 134 -0.20 -3.39 11.30
CA PRO A 134 1.23 -3.09 11.43
C PRO A 134 2.07 -4.21 10.85
N THR A 135 3.16 -3.83 10.21
CA THR A 135 4.14 -4.78 9.69
C THR A 135 4.93 -5.40 10.84
N THR A 136 4.77 -6.69 11.08
CA THR A 136 5.65 -7.42 11.98
C THR A 136 6.83 -7.97 11.18
N ALA A 137 8.03 -7.49 11.46
CA ALA A 137 9.24 -8.09 10.91
C ALA A 137 9.43 -9.48 11.51
N LEU A 138 9.47 -10.51 10.67
CA LEU A 138 9.71 -11.87 11.11
C LEU A 138 11.21 -12.18 11.02
N THR A 139 11.79 -12.68 12.11
CA THR A 139 13.11 -13.32 12.04
C THR A 139 12.88 -14.82 11.86
N VAL A 140 13.39 -15.37 10.76
CA VAL A 140 13.26 -16.80 10.43
C VAL A 140 14.63 -17.42 10.53
N THR A 141 14.75 -18.54 11.27
CA THR A 141 15.96 -19.35 11.32
C THR A 141 15.67 -20.78 10.93
N SER A 142 16.66 -21.44 10.37
CA SER A 142 16.58 -22.83 9.94
C SER A 142 17.77 -23.60 10.53
N GLU A 143 17.48 -24.70 11.20
CA GLU A 143 18.47 -25.60 11.80
C GLU A 143 18.23 -27.03 11.34
N TYR A 144 19.30 -27.86 11.37
CA TYR A 144 19.19 -29.27 11.04
C TYR A 144 18.17 -30.02 11.93
N GLY A 145 17.23 -30.71 11.33
CA GLY A 145 16.12 -31.38 12.02
C GLY A 145 16.47 -32.75 12.65
N GLY A 146 17.76 -33.15 12.64
CA GLY A 146 18.23 -34.44 13.20
C GLY A 146 18.14 -35.61 12.24
N THR A 147 17.44 -35.50 11.13
CA THR A 147 17.35 -36.52 10.06
C THR A 147 17.68 -35.85 8.72
N ALA A 148 18.43 -36.53 7.87
CA ALA A 148 18.80 -36.00 6.55
C ALA A 148 17.55 -35.59 5.75
N GLY A 149 17.56 -34.41 5.18
CA GLY A 149 16.43 -33.82 4.45
C GLY A 149 15.41 -33.07 5.32
N THR A 150 15.61 -33.05 6.65
CA THR A 150 14.69 -32.34 7.56
C THR A 150 15.33 -31.09 8.16
N THR A 151 14.53 -30.06 8.39
CA THR A 151 14.92 -28.81 9.02
C THR A 151 13.91 -28.40 10.10
N VAL A 152 14.38 -27.76 11.17
CA VAL A 152 13.53 -27.07 12.13
C VAL A 152 13.50 -25.61 11.75
N ILE A 153 12.31 -25.06 11.54
CA ILE A 153 12.09 -23.63 11.26
C ILE A 153 11.60 -22.94 12.51
N THR A 154 12.37 -21.98 13.00
CA THR A 154 12.01 -21.14 14.13
C THR A 154 11.73 -19.71 13.66
N ILE A 155 10.61 -19.15 14.13
CA ILE A 155 10.14 -17.80 13.79
C ILE A 155 10.11 -16.95 15.05
N THR A 156 10.53 -15.72 14.93
CA THR A 156 10.35 -14.72 15.99
C THR A 156 9.51 -13.56 15.44
N PRO A 157 8.36 -13.21 16.09
CA PRO A 157 7.79 -13.83 17.30
C PRO A 157 7.40 -15.31 17.09
N ASN A 158 7.45 -16.12 18.15
CA ASN A 158 7.19 -17.55 18.08
C ASN A 158 5.72 -17.90 17.80
N TYR A 159 4.81 -17.01 18.15
CA TYR A 159 3.39 -17.13 17.87
C TYR A 159 2.95 -15.97 16.97
N PRO A 160 2.06 -16.24 15.99
CA PRO A 160 1.50 -15.18 15.17
C PRO A 160 0.60 -14.25 15.99
N ASP A 161 0.41 -13.03 15.50
CA ASP A 161 -0.54 -12.08 16.09
C ASP A 161 -1.98 -12.68 16.12
N ALA A 162 -2.81 -12.20 17.04
CA ALA A 162 -4.17 -12.70 17.20
C ALA A 162 -4.95 -12.62 15.88
N GLY A 163 -5.53 -13.74 15.47
CA GLY A 163 -6.25 -13.87 14.19
C GLY A 163 -5.36 -14.02 12.96
N CYS A 164 -4.05 -14.17 13.13
CA CYS A 164 -3.09 -14.45 12.07
C CYS A 164 -2.57 -15.89 12.16
N ARG A 165 -1.92 -16.35 11.08
CA ARG A 165 -1.19 -17.62 11.02
C ARG A 165 0.08 -17.46 10.21
N TYR A 166 1.04 -18.36 10.41
CA TYR A 166 2.22 -18.45 9.57
C TYR A 166 1.98 -19.37 8.39
N VAL A 167 2.41 -18.92 7.23
CA VAL A 167 2.44 -19.72 5.99
C VAL A 167 3.82 -19.61 5.36
N TYR A 168 4.23 -20.62 4.59
CA TYR A 168 5.52 -20.64 3.95
C TYR A 168 5.48 -21.19 2.54
N THR A 169 6.48 -20.79 1.77
CA THR A 169 6.89 -21.44 0.53
C THR A 169 8.42 -21.53 0.49
N TYR A 170 8.97 -22.38 -0.37
CA TYR A 170 10.41 -22.46 -0.56
C TYR A 170 10.76 -22.65 -2.03
N GLY A 171 12.00 -22.25 -2.41
CA GLY A 171 12.49 -22.32 -3.79
C GLY A 171 13.99 -22.06 -3.87
N ASP A 172 14.48 -21.84 -5.07
CA ASP A 172 15.89 -21.48 -5.31
C ASP A 172 16.18 -20.00 -4.96
N SER A 173 15.13 -19.19 -4.89
CA SER A 173 15.17 -17.78 -4.49
C SER A 173 14.07 -17.48 -3.47
N VAL A 174 14.21 -16.35 -2.76
CA VAL A 174 13.16 -15.80 -1.90
C VAL A 174 11.91 -15.50 -2.76
N ALA A 175 10.74 -15.92 -2.27
CA ALA A 175 9.49 -15.66 -2.98
C ALA A 175 9.19 -14.15 -3.00
N SER A 176 8.72 -13.66 -4.14
CA SER A 176 8.29 -12.27 -4.29
C SER A 176 6.91 -12.09 -3.65
N ALA A 177 6.90 -11.67 -2.38
CA ALA A 177 5.69 -11.31 -1.66
C ALA A 177 5.90 -9.97 -0.94
N ALA A 178 4.85 -9.19 -0.84
CA ALA A 178 4.87 -7.89 -0.16
C ALA A 178 3.75 -7.80 0.88
N ILE A 179 3.94 -6.90 1.85
CA ILE A 179 2.91 -6.61 2.84
C ILE A 179 1.63 -6.12 2.17
N GLY A 180 0.51 -6.74 2.54
CA GLY A 180 -0.80 -6.48 1.97
C GLY A 180 -1.18 -7.35 0.77
N ASP A 181 -0.25 -8.16 0.25
CA ASP A 181 -0.57 -9.18 -0.76
C ASP A 181 -1.50 -10.24 -0.18
N VAL A 182 -2.31 -10.85 -1.03
CA VAL A 182 -3.17 -11.98 -0.64
C VAL A 182 -2.50 -13.28 -1.04
N ILE A 183 -2.21 -14.12 -0.04
CA ILE A 183 -1.57 -15.43 -0.23
C ILE A 183 -2.54 -16.53 0.19
N VAL A 184 -2.92 -17.38 -0.76
CA VAL A 184 -3.86 -18.50 -0.52
C VAL A 184 -3.24 -19.89 -0.70
N ASP A 185 -2.12 -19.97 -1.43
CA ASP A 185 -1.53 -21.23 -1.90
C ASP A 185 -0.27 -21.65 -1.14
N TRP A 186 0.13 -20.94 -0.10
CA TRP A 186 1.28 -21.30 0.72
C TRP A 186 0.90 -22.29 1.81
N ASN A 187 1.86 -23.12 2.21
CA ASN A 187 1.64 -24.14 3.24
C ASN A 187 1.60 -23.51 4.64
N ASP A 188 0.79 -24.07 5.54
CA ASP A 188 0.77 -23.66 6.95
C ASP A 188 2.09 -24.04 7.62
N LEU A 189 2.57 -23.15 8.51
CA LEU A 189 3.81 -23.34 9.26
C LEU A 189 3.58 -23.10 10.76
N THR A 190 4.16 -23.98 11.58
CA THR A 190 4.24 -23.83 13.03
C THR A 190 5.71 -23.70 13.44
N SER A 191 6.04 -22.61 14.15
CA SER A 191 7.40 -22.34 14.62
C SER A 191 7.90 -23.47 15.53
N GLY A 192 9.16 -23.87 15.34
CA GLY A 192 9.81 -24.93 16.13
C GLY A 192 9.50 -26.36 15.67
N PHE A 193 8.68 -26.55 14.62
CA PHE A 193 8.38 -27.86 14.05
C PHE A 193 9.39 -28.24 12.96
N THR A 194 9.48 -29.55 12.70
CA THR A 194 10.36 -30.14 11.68
C THR A 194 9.63 -30.24 10.35
N TYR A 195 10.31 -29.82 9.27
CA TYR A 195 9.81 -29.83 7.91
C TYR A 195 10.78 -30.54 6.96
N GLU A 196 10.23 -31.19 5.94
CA GLU A 196 11.04 -31.78 4.86
C GLU A 196 11.25 -30.75 3.76
N ILE A 197 12.39 -30.06 3.80
CA ILE A 197 12.77 -29.05 2.82
C ILE A 197 14.22 -29.30 2.42
N PRO A 198 14.55 -29.35 1.11
CA PRO A 198 15.90 -29.62 0.65
C PRO A 198 16.92 -28.56 1.12
N ASN A 199 18.12 -29.03 1.47
CA ASN A 199 19.21 -28.17 1.93
C ASN A 199 19.57 -27.09 0.91
N GLY A 200 19.87 -25.89 1.39
CA GLY A 200 20.29 -24.75 0.56
C GLY A 200 19.14 -24.00 -0.13
N LYS A 201 17.90 -24.49 -0.07
CA LYS A 201 16.74 -23.74 -0.58
C LYS A 201 16.50 -22.48 0.25
N LYS A 202 15.84 -21.48 -0.34
CA LYS A 202 15.34 -20.30 0.36
C LYS A 202 13.92 -20.57 0.81
N ILE A 203 13.66 -20.42 2.11
CA ILE A 203 12.29 -20.43 2.66
C ILE A 203 11.85 -18.99 2.85
N THR A 204 10.65 -18.67 2.40
CA THR A 204 9.97 -17.40 2.69
C THR A 204 8.78 -17.70 3.58
N VAL A 205 8.69 -17.02 4.71
CA VAL A 205 7.62 -17.15 5.68
C VAL A 205 6.82 -15.87 5.70
N ALA A 206 5.50 -16.00 5.63
CA ALA A 206 4.58 -14.88 5.78
C ALA A 206 3.66 -15.11 6.99
N MET A 207 3.44 -14.05 7.77
CA MET A 207 2.32 -13.99 8.69
C MET A 207 1.12 -13.42 7.92
N VAL A 208 0.05 -14.17 7.82
CA VAL A 208 -1.16 -13.76 7.09
C VAL A 208 -2.36 -13.67 8.02
N ASN A 209 -3.22 -12.68 7.78
CA ASN A 209 -4.51 -12.58 8.47
C ASN A 209 -5.40 -13.77 8.10
N GLY A 210 -5.92 -14.48 9.08
CA GLY A 210 -6.66 -15.73 8.88
C GLY A 210 -7.97 -15.59 8.10
N ALA A 211 -8.59 -14.41 8.11
CA ALA A 211 -9.85 -14.15 7.40
C ALA A 211 -9.64 -13.60 5.98
N THR A 212 -8.62 -12.74 5.79
CA THR A 212 -8.39 -12.04 4.52
C THR A 212 -7.23 -12.58 3.71
N PHE A 213 -6.40 -13.46 4.30
CA PHE A 213 -5.15 -13.99 3.74
C PHE A 213 -4.12 -12.93 3.34
N LYS A 214 -4.30 -11.71 3.83
CA LYS A 214 -3.36 -10.61 3.57
C LYS A 214 -2.10 -10.76 4.42
N VAL A 215 -0.95 -10.55 3.79
CA VAL A 215 0.35 -10.55 4.44
C VAL A 215 0.47 -9.35 5.38
N VAL A 216 0.82 -9.62 6.63
CA VAL A 216 1.07 -8.61 7.68
C VAL A 216 2.50 -8.67 8.23
N GLY A 217 3.23 -9.73 7.93
CA GLY A 217 4.65 -9.89 8.27
C GLY A 217 5.36 -10.79 7.28
N LEU A 218 6.66 -10.57 7.07
CA LEU A 218 7.50 -11.35 6.17
C LEU A 218 8.88 -11.59 6.79
N GLY A 219 9.46 -12.74 6.49
CA GLY A 219 10.84 -13.09 6.79
C GLY A 219 11.31 -14.23 5.90
N ASP A 220 12.61 -14.39 5.75
CA ASP A 220 13.22 -15.46 4.97
C ASP A 220 14.46 -16.03 5.63
N ALA A 221 14.82 -17.24 5.23
CA ALA A 221 16.04 -17.90 5.65
C ALA A 221 16.57 -18.85 4.56
N THR A 222 17.85 -19.24 4.69
CA THR A 222 18.41 -20.36 3.93
C THR A 222 18.21 -21.64 4.71
N VAL A 223 17.65 -22.66 4.09
CA VAL A 223 17.34 -23.94 4.72
C VAL A 223 18.61 -24.75 4.99
N VAL A 224 18.74 -25.23 6.23
CA VAL A 224 19.77 -26.17 6.69
C VAL A 224 19.07 -27.50 7.01
N SER A 225 19.23 -28.50 6.15
CA SER A 225 18.64 -29.84 6.30
C SER A 225 19.65 -30.98 6.21
N SER A 226 20.95 -30.66 6.23
CA SER A 226 22.05 -31.61 6.35
C SER A 226 22.89 -31.26 7.58
N GLY A 227 23.25 -32.29 8.38
CA GLY A 227 24.25 -32.11 9.42
C GLY A 227 25.64 -31.84 8.79
N THR A 228 26.44 -31.02 9.48
CA THR A 228 27.87 -30.83 9.15
C THR A 228 28.68 -32.07 9.53
#